data_0b3da06d129e2d7274f2e4869f713117
#
_entry.id   0b3da06d129e2d7274f2e4869f713117
#
_cell.length_a   1.000
_cell.length_b   1.000
_cell.length_c   1.000
_cell.angle_alpha   90.00
_cell.angle_beta   90.00
_cell.angle_gamma   90.00
#
_symmetry.space_group_name_H-M   'P 1'
#
loop_
_entity.id
_entity.type
_entity.pdbx_description
1 polymer ?
#
loop_
_entity_poly.entity_id
_entity_poly.type
_entity_poly.pdbx_seq_one_letter_code
_entity_poly.pdbx_strand_id
1 'polypeptide(L)'
;FHVLAIFLLDRVGRRPLLLVGVAGQIVGLAILGAAFQFPQLANFKSEVAIAGLVIYVACFAFGLGPIFWLLISEIYPLKVRGAAMSTVTVTNWTLNLVVAVTFLTLVGVLGRAGTFWLYGVIAVGSWVFFYFYVPETKGKSLEQIEAHWRSGKPPRAL
;
A
#
# COMPACT_ATOMS: atom_id res chain seq x y z
N PHE A 1 -13.57 -0.06 -10.51
CA PHE A 1 -12.53 0.64 -9.74
C PHE A 1 -11.21 0.75 -10.51
N HIS A 2 -10.70 -0.31 -11.17
CA HIS A 2 -9.44 -0.27 -11.91
C HIS A 2 -9.41 0.73 -13.08
N VAL A 3 -10.51 0.89 -13.82
CA VAL A 3 -10.60 1.86 -14.93
C VAL A 3 -10.46 3.30 -14.43
N LEU A 4 -11.08 3.62 -13.30
CA LEU A 4 -10.94 4.93 -12.64
C LEU A 4 -9.50 5.17 -12.16
N ALA A 5 -8.83 4.13 -11.65
CA ALA A 5 -7.44 4.22 -11.23
C ALA A 5 -6.51 4.58 -12.41
N ILE A 6 -6.73 4.01 -13.60
CA ILE A 6 -5.94 4.31 -14.81
C ILE A 6 -6.09 5.80 -15.19
N PHE A 7 -7.31 6.32 -15.22
CA PHE A 7 -7.55 7.74 -15.51
C PHE A 7 -6.90 8.70 -14.48
N LEU A 8 -6.94 8.31 -13.19
CA LEU A 8 -6.30 9.09 -12.14
C LEU A 8 -4.78 9.02 -12.21
N LEU A 9 -4.20 7.89 -12.59
CA LEU A 9 -2.76 7.69 -12.75
C LEU A 9 -2.13 8.70 -13.71
N ASP A 10 -2.79 8.95 -14.84
CA ASP A 10 -2.28 9.89 -15.85
C ASP A 10 -2.45 11.36 -15.44
N ARG A 11 -3.44 11.66 -14.60
CA ARG A 11 -3.70 13.03 -14.16
C ARG A 11 -2.99 13.42 -12.86
N VAL A 12 -2.97 12.55 -11.87
CA VAL A 12 -2.47 12.86 -10.51
C VAL A 12 -1.01 12.48 -10.33
N GLY A 13 -0.57 11.38 -10.93
CA GLY A 13 0.77 10.81 -10.76
C GLY A 13 0.76 9.59 -9.85
N ARG A 14 1.84 8.79 -9.94
CA ARG A 14 1.92 7.49 -9.27
C ARG A 14 2.11 7.64 -7.76
N ARG A 15 3.03 8.52 -7.36
CA ARG A 15 3.39 8.73 -5.95
C ARG A 15 2.26 9.36 -5.11
N PRO A 16 1.60 10.47 -5.51
CA PRO A 16 0.49 11.02 -4.73
C PRO A 16 -0.67 10.03 -4.56
N LEU A 17 -0.99 9.29 -5.62
CA LEU A 17 -2.09 8.32 -5.58
C LEU A 17 -1.77 7.14 -4.65
N LEU A 18 -0.51 6.68 -4.62
CA LEU A 18 -0.02 5.67 -3.68
C LEU A 18 -0.15 6.16 -2.24
N LEU A 19 0.31 7.38 -1.96
CA LEU A 19 0.28 7.96 -0.61
C LEU A 19 -1.16 8.16 -0.10
N VAL A 20 -2.06 8.65 -0.96
CA VAL A 20 -3.50 8.80 -0.62
C VAL A 20 -4.14 7.44 -0.39
N GLY A 21 -3.84 6.44 -1.22
CA GLY A 21 -4.34 5.09 -1.06
C GLY A 21 -3.93 4.47 0.28
N VAL A 22 -2.65 4.56 0.64
CA VAL A 22 -2.15 4.04 1.94
C VAL A 22 -2.70 4.85 3.12
N ALA A 23 -2.82 6.17 3.01
CA ALA A 23 -3.44 6.99 4.05
C ALA A 23 -4.90 6.56 4.30
N GLY A 24 -5.68 6.29 3.25
CA GLY A 24 -7.04 5.76 3.37
C GLY A 24 -7.09 4.36 4.00
N GLN A 25 -6.10 3.50 3.72
CA GLN A 25 -5.99 2.20 4.39
C GLN A 25 -5.70 2.35 5.89
N ILE A 26 -4.85 3.30 6.29
CA ILE A 26 -4.58 3.63 7.69
C ILE A 26 -5.88 4.05 8.38
N VAL A 27 -6.66 4.92 7.76
CA VAL A 27 -7.98 5.33 8.29
C VAL A 27 -8.93 4.13 8.42
N GLY A 28 -9.00 3.27 7.41
CA GLY A 28 -9.81 2.05 7.45
C GLY A 28 -9.40 1.11 8.59
N LEU A 29 -8.11 0.89 8.81
CA LEU A 29 -7.58 0.08 9.91
C LEU A 29 -7.83 0.72 11.28
N ALA A 30 -7.74 2.05 11.39
CA ALA A 30 -8.06 2.76 12.62
C ALA A 30 -9.55 2.63 12.98
N ILE A 31 -10.44 2.74 11.99
CA ILE A 31 -11.88 2.52 12.18
C ILE A 31 -12.16 1.09 12.64
N LEU A 32 -11.52 0.09 12.01
CA LEU A 32 -11.63 -1.32 12.41
C LEU A 32 -11.12 -1.54 13.84
N GLY A 33 -9.96 -1.00 14.18
CA GLY A 33 -9.41 -1.06 15.54
C GLY A 33 -10.37 -0.45 16.57
N ALA A 34 -10.88 0.74 16.28
CA ALA A 34 -11.83 1.44 17.13
C ALA A 34 -13.16 0.68 17.31
N ALA A 35 -13.70 0.09 16.23
CA ALA A 35 -14.94 -0.68 16.27
C ALA A 35 -14.86 -1.89 17.23
N PHE A 36 -13.68 -2.49 17.38
CA PHE A 36 -13.46 -3.63 18.27
C PHE A 36 -12.95 -3.24 19.66
N GLN A 37 -12.44 -2.02 19.83
CA GLN A 37 -11.89 -1.54 21.11
C GLN A 37 -12.94 -0.87 21.98
N PHE A 38 -13.84 -0.07 21.42
CA PHE A 38 -14.75 0.77 22.19
C PHE A 38 -16.11 0.11 22.42
N PRO A 39 -16.51 -0.16 23.70
CA PRO A 39 -17.83 -0.73 24.04
C PRO A 39 -19.00 0.18 23.62
N GLN A 40 -18.79 1.50 23.55
CA GLN A 40 -19.82 2.45 23.16
C GLN A 40 -20.32 2.22 21.72
N LEU A 41 -19.49 1.60 20.89
CA LEU A 41 -19.84 1.25 19.51
C LEU A 41 -20.52 -0.12 19.38
N ALA A 42 -20.84 -0.80 20.50
CA ALA A 42 -21.37 -2.16 20.50
C ALA A 42 -22.66 -2.29 19.67
N ASN A 43 -23.53 -1.29 19.70
CA ASN A 43 -24.80 -1.27 18.96
C ASN A 43 -24.62 -1.09 17.44
N PHE A 44 -23.52 -0.46 17.00
CA PHE A 44 -23.20 -0.18 15.58
C PHE A 44 -21.90 -0.84 15.13
N LYS A 45 -21.44 -1.82 15.88
CA LYS A 45 -20.14 -2.46 15.66
C LYS A 45 -20.00 -3.05 14.26
N SER A 46 -21.04 -3.69 13.76
CA SER A 46 -21.04 -4.30 12.44
C SER A 46 -20.98 -3.25 11.34
N GLU A 47 -21.76 -2.20 11.46
CA GLU A 47 -21.81 -1.10 10.47
C GLU A 47 -20.48 -0.35 10.42
N VAL A 48 -19.91 -0.03 11.58
CA VAL A 48 -18.61 0.66 11.68
C VAL A 48 -17.49 -0.22 11.12
N ALA A 49 -17.49 -1.53 11.45
CA ALA A 49 -16.50 -2.47 10.92
C ALA A 49 -16.63 -2.64 9.40
N ILE A 50 -17.84 -2.73 8.86
CA ILE A 50 -18.08 -2.81 7.42
C ILE A 50 -17.61 -1.53 6.74
N ALA A 51 -17.92 -0.35 7.30
CA ALA A 51 -17.46 0.93 6.76
C ALA A 51 -15.93 1.01 6.73
N GLY A 52 -15.24 0.63 7.81
CA GLY A 52 -13.79 0.57 7.87
C GLY A 52 -13.19 -0.37 6.82
N LEU A 53 -13.78 -1.55 6.65
CA LEU A 53 -13.36 -2.53 5.66
C LEU A 53 -13.57 -2.02 4.23
N VAL A 54 -14.71 -1.40 3.93
CA VAL A 54 -15.01 -0.82 2.61
C VAL A 54 -14.01 0.29 2.28
N ILE A 55 -13.71 1.18 3.22
CA ILE A 55 -12.70 2.23 3.04
C ILE A 55 -11.34 1.61 2.77
N TYR A 56 -10.93 0.62 3.56
CA TYR A 56 -9.64 -0.08 3.39
C TYR A 56 -9.52 -0.69 1.98
N VAL A 57 -10.52 -1.47 1.56
CA VAL A 57 -10.51 -2.17 0.26
C VAL A 57 -10.59 -1.18 -0.91
N ALA A 58 -11.43 -0.15 -0.80
CA ALA A 58 -11.52 0.89 -1.83
C ALA A 58 -10.18 1.61 -2.01
N CYS A 59 -9.55 2.04 -0.91
CA CYS A 59 -8.25 2.72 -0.96
C CYS A 59 -7.12 1.82 -1.45
N PHE A 60 -7.16 0.52 -1.14
CA PHE A 60 -6.25 -0.45 -1.73
C PHE A 60 -6.44 -0.58 -3.26
N ALA A 61 -7.68 -0.65 -3.72
CA ALA A 61 -8.00 -0.80 -5.13
C ALA A 61 -7.61 0.42 -5.99
N PHE A 62 -7.59 1.62 -5.40
CA PHE A 62 -7.11 2.84 -6.08
C PHE A 62 -5.61 3.06 -5.95
N GLY A 63 -5.02 2.68 -4.82
CA GLY A 63 -3.64 2.95 -4.45
C GLY A 63 -2.71 1.77 -4.73
N LEU A 64 -2.41 1.01 -3.70
CA LEU A 64 -1.40 -0.06 -3.73
C LEU A 64 -1.64 -1.12 -4.81
N GLY A 65 -2.89 -1.52 -5.06
CA GLY A 65 -3.19 -2.60 -5.98
C GLY A 65 -2.58 -2.40 -7.38
N PRO A 66 -3.03 -1.41 -8.16
CA PRO A 66 -2.52 -1.20 -9.51
C PRO A 66 -1.17 -0.47 -9.55
N ILE A 67 -0.93 0.50 -8.64
CA ILE A 67 0.23 1.38 -8.70
C ILE A 67 1.52 0.64 -8.34
N PHE A 68 1.47 -0.27 -7.39
CA PHE A 68 2.62 -1.07 -6.96
C PHE A 68 3.26 -1.82 -8.15
N TRP A 69 2.46 -2.54 -8.92
CA TRP A 69 2.95 -3.31 -10.07
C TRP A 69 3.47 -2.41 -11.20
N LEU A 70 2.78 -1.29 -11.43
CA LEU A 70 3.20 -0.32 -12.43
C LEU A 70 4.54 0.33 -12.06
N LEU A 71 4.68 0.83 -10.83
CA LEU A 71 5.91 1.43 -10.34
C LEU A 71 7.11 0.48 -10.46
N ILE A 72 6.95 -0.77 -10.05
CA ILE A 72 8.02 -1.76 -10.15
C ILE A 72 8.43 -1.96 -11.61
N SER A 73 7.47 -2.03 -12.54
CA SER A 73 7.77 -2.18 -13.96
C SER A 73 8.47 -0.95 -14.57
N GLU A 74 8.23 0.24 -14.03
CA GLU A 74 8.84 1.50 -14.50
C GLU A 74 10.23 1.76 -13.87
N ILE A 75 10.45 1.39 -12.62
CA ILE A 75 11.69 1.68 -11.88
C ILE A 75 12.85 0.81 -12.34
N TYR A 76 12.61 -0.45 -12.71
CA TYR A 76 13.69 -1.37 -13.06
C TYR A 76 14.11 -1.26 -14.53
N PRO A 77 15.45 -1.17 -14.81
CA PRO A 77 16.01 -1.22 -16.16
C PRO A 77 15.58 -2.48 -16.92
N LEU A 78 15.43 -2.39 -18.24
CA LEU A 78 14.98 -3.48 -19.11
C LEU A 78 15.79 -4.76 -18.92
N LYS A 79 17.11 -4.64 -18.75
CA LYS A 79 18.03 -5.79 -18.63
C LYS A 79 17.76 -6.69 -17.41
N VAL A 80 17.31 -6.10 -16.30
CA VAL A 80 17.10 -6.81 -15.02
C VAL A 80 15.63 -6.89 -14.63
N ARG A 81 14.73 -6.25 -15.40
CA ARG A 81 13.30 -6.13 -15.07
C ARG A 81 12.64 -7.50 -14.81
N GLY A 82 12.90 -8.50 -15.65
CA GLY A 82 12.32 -9.83 -15.46
C GLY A 82 12.71 -10.46 -14.13
N ALA A 83 13.99 -10.46 -13.79
CA ALA A 83 14.48 -11.01 -12.52
C ALA A 83 13.97 -10.20 -11.33
N ALA A 84 13.98 -8.87 -11.43
CA ALA A 84 13.48 -7.99 -10.38
C ALA A 84 11.97 -8.20 -10.12
N MET A 85 11.16 -8.25 -11.18
CA MET A 85 9.72 -8.52 -11.08
C MET A 85 9.44 -9.87 -10.45
N SER A 86 10.19 -10.93 -10.83
CA SER A 86 10.05 -12.25 -10.23
C SER A 86 10.37 -12.23 -8.73
N THR A 87 11.47 -11.60 -8.34
CA THR A 87 11.86 -11.47 -6.92
C THR A 87 10.83 -10.72 -6.12
N VAL A 88 10.34 -9.58 -6.62
CA VAL A 88 9.29 -8.80 -5.96
C VAL A 88 7.99 -9.60 -5.85
N THR A 89 7.61 -10.35 -6.90
CA THR A 89 6.41 -11.19 -6.89
C THR A 89 6.51 -12.27 -5.82
N VAL A 90 7.61 -13.01 -5.78
CA VAL A 90 7.85 -14.05 -4.75
C VAL A 90 7.82 -13.45 -3.36
N THR A 91 8.50 -12.32 -3.14
CA THR A 91 8.52 -11.63 -1.84
C THR A 91 7.12 -11.21 -1.43
N ASN A 92 6.36 -10.60 -2.34
CA ASN A 92 4.98 -10.15 -2.07
C ASN A 92 4.08 -11.32 -1.67
N TRP A 93 4.09 -12.42 -2.41
CA TRP A 93 3.27 -13.58 -2.10
C TRP A 93 3.71 -14.30 -0.81
N THR A 94 5.01 -14.36 -0.55
CA THR A 94 5.54 -14.91 0.70
C THR A 94 5.07 -14.09 1.90
N LEU A 95 5.16 -12.76 1.83
CA LEU A 95 4.67 -11.89 2.91
C LEU A 95 3.14 -11.98 3.07
N ASN A 96 2.39 -12.08 1.98
CA ASN A 96 0.94 -12.33 2.05
C ASN A 96 0.63 -13.65 2.78
N LEU A 97 1.38 -14.72 2.47
CA LEU A 97 1.23 -16.00 3.16
C LEU A 97 1.54 -15.87 4.65
N VAL A 98 2.65 -15.19 5.01
CA VAL A 98 3.01 -14.95 6.42
C VAL A 98 1.88 -14.21 7.15
N VAL A 99 1.35 -13.14 6.56
CA VAL A 99 0.22 -12.39 7.13
C VAL A 99 -1.01 -13.30 7.29
N ALA A 100 -1.36 -14.09 6.27
CA ALA A 100 -2.52 -14.98 6.33
C ALA A 100 -2.41 -16.04 7.43
N VAL A 101 -1.24 -16.66 7.56
CA VAL A 101 -1.00 -17.73 8.57
C VAL A 101 -0.93 -17.13 9.97
N THR A 102 -0.32 -15.97 10.15
CA THR A 102 -0.14 -15.36 11.47
C THR A 102 -1.35 -14.58 11.96
N PHE A 103 -2.29 -14.21 11.08
CA PHE A 103 -3.44 -13.39 11.42
C PHE A 103 -4.27 -13.95 12.58
N LEU A 104 -4.65 -15.23 12.50
CA LEU A 104 -5.46 -15.87 13.55
C LEU A 104 -4.71 -15.98 14.89
N THR A 105 -3.41 -16.22 14.84
CA THR A 105 -2.54 -16.24 16.03
C THR A 105 -2.48 -14.86 16.68
N LEU A 106 -2.29 -13.81 15.86
CA LEU A 106 -2.29 -12.43 16.34
C LEU A 106 -3.64 -12.04 16.95
N VAL A 107 -4.74 -12.43 16.34
CA VAL A 107 -6.09 -12.21 16.91
C VAL A 107 -6.26 -12.95 18.23
N GLY A 108 -5.70 -14.15 18.37
CA GLY A 108 -5.74 -14.92 19.62
C GLY A 108 -4.92 -14.29 20.74
N VAL A 109 -3.76 -13.71 20.42
CA VAL A 109 -2.83 -13.13 21.41
C VAL A 109 -3.15 -11.67 21.73
N LEU A 110 -3.37 -10.84 20.74
CA LEU A 110 -3.57 -9.38 20.86
C LEU A 110 -5.05 -8.98 20.89
N GLY A 111 -5.94 -9.92 20.62
CA GLY A 111 -7.35 -9.62 20.37
C GLY A 111 -7.57 -8.97 19.00
N ARG A 112 -8.84 -8.84 18.60
CA ARG A 112 -9.21 -8.24 17.30
C ARG A 112 -8.75 -6.78 17.18
N ALA A 113 -9.03 -5.99 18.20
CA ALA A 113 -8.62 -4.58 18.22
C ALA A 113 -7.10 -4.42 18.11
N GLY A 114 -6.33 -5.14 18.94
CA GLY A 114 -4.87 -5.08 18.95
C GLY A 114 -4.24 -5.46 17.61
N THR A 115 -4.81 -6.46 16.93
CA THR A 115 -4.34 -6.88 15.60
C THR A 115 -4.54 -5.77 14.56
N PHE A 116 -5.70 -5.10 14.53
CA PHE A 116 -5.93 -4.00 13.59
C PHE A 116 -5.05 -2.78 13.90
N TRP A 117 -4.80 -2.47 15.17
CA TRP A 117 -3.87 -1.42 15.54
C TRP A 117 -2.44 -1.74 15.14
N LEU A 118 -1.99 -2.99 15.31
CA LEU A 118 -0.68 -3.43 14.85
C LEU A 118 -0.50 -3.22 13.34
N TYR A 119 -1.47 -3.66 12.54
CA TYR A 119 -1.44 -3.42 11.10
C TYR A 119 -1.52 -1.94 10.74
N GLY A 120 -2.26 -1.15 11.51
CA GLY A 120 -2.30 0.31 11.36
C GLY A 120 -0.92 0.95 11.56
N VAL A 121 -0.18 0.56 12.59
CA VAL A 121 1.19 1.03 12.84
C VAL A 121 2.14 0.64 11.70
N ILE A 122 2.05 -0.61 11.22
CA ILE A 122 2.84 -1.07 10.06
C ILE A 122 2.50 -0.25 8.81
N ALA A 123 1.22 0.05 8.58
CA ALA A 123 0.79 0.86 7.44
C ALA A 123 1.29 2.31 7.54
N VAL A 124 1.34 2.90 8.74
CA VAL A 124 1.97 4.22 8.96
C VAL A 124 3.46 4.18 8.63
N GLY A 125 4.18 3.16 9.10
CA GLY A 125 5.59 2.96 8.74
C GLY A 125 5.80 2.83 7.24
N SER A 126 4.94 2.08 6.55
CA SER A 126 4.95 1.95 5.10
C SER A 126 4.67 3.28 4.40
N TRP A 127 3.72 4.08 4.90
CA TRP A 127 3.42 5.40 4.38
C TRP A 127 4.62 6.33 4.47
N VAL A 128 5.29 6.37 5.62
CA VAL A 128 6.52 7.14 5.84
C VAL A 128 7.62 6.69 4.88
N PHE A 129 7.81 5.37 4.73
CA PHE A 129 8.77 4.82 3.78
C PHE A 129 8.45 5.27 2.34
N PHE A 130 7.21 5.14 1.88
CA PHE A 130 6.82 5.58 0.54
C PHE A 130 6.99 7.07 0.34
N TYR A 131 6.70 7.86 1.36
CA TYR A 131 6.90 9.30 1.32
C TYR A 131 8.36 9.68 1.09
N PHE A 132 9.32 8.99 1.68
CA PHE A 132 10.74 9.32 1.56
C PHE A 132 11.43 8.64 0.38
N TYR A 133 11.07 7.43 0.01
CA TYR A 133 11.84 6.60 -0.92
C TYR A 133 11.19 6.37 -2.27
N VAL A 134 9.88 6.51 -2.42
CA VAL A 134 9.23 6.28 -3.71
C VAL A 134 9.35 7.52 -4.60
N PRO A 135 9.99 7.41 -5.78
CA PRO A 135 10.08 8.50 -6.74
C PRO A 135 8.74 8.71 -7.47
N GLU A 136 8.57 9.91 -8.07
CA GLU A 136 7.47 10.15 -9.02
C GLU A 136 7.96 9.82 -10.44
N THR A 137 7.31 8.85 -11.05
CA THR A 137 7.67 8.39 -12.41
C THR A 137 6.83 9.02 -13.51
N LYS A 138 5.82 9.83 -13.15
CA LYS A 138 4.92 10.47 -14.12
C LYS A 138 5.69 11.35 -15.10
N GLY A 139 5.46 11.11 -16.40
CA GLY A 139 6.05 11.92 -17.47
C GLY A 139 7.54 11.68 -17.71
N LYS A 140 8.15 10.68 -17.08
CA LYS A 140 9.53 10.28 -17.31
C LYS A 140 9.60 9.08 -18.24
N SER A 141 10.54 9.09 -19.20
CA SER A 141 10.83 7.93 -20.02
C SER A 141 11.67 6.90 -19.22
N LEU A 142 11.61 5.63 -19.63
CA LEU A 142 12.40 4.57 -18.99
C LEU A 142 13.90 4.86 -19.05
N GLU A 143 14.35 5.47 -20.14
CA GLU A 143 15.76 5.87 -20.33
C GLU A 143 16.17 6.97 -19.34
N GLN A 144 15.28 7.92 -19.07
CA GLN A 144 15.51 8.98 -18.09
C GLN A 144 15.58 8.42 -16.66
N ILE A 145 14.73 7.46 -16.33
CA ILE A 145 14.74 6.77 -15.05
C ILE A 145 16.04 5.97 -14.90
N GLU A 146 16.45 5.22 -15.94
CA GLU A 146 17.71 4.48 -15.92
C GLU A 146 18.93 5.39 -15.78
N ALA A 147 18.97 6.52 -16.51
CA ALA A 147 20.04 7.50 -16.42
C ALA A 147 20.12 8.11 -15.01
N HIS A 148 18.96 8.37 -14.37
CA HIS A 148 18.90 8.86 -13.00
C HIS A 148 19.54 7.86 -12.02
N TRP A 149 19.22 6.57 -12.12
CA TRP A 149 19.82 5.54 -11.27
C TRP A 149 21.32 5.40 -11.47
N ARG A 150 21.79 5.50 -12.70
CA ARG A 150 23.23 5.50 -13.01
C ARG A 150 23.98 6.70 -12.43
N SER A 151 23.30 7.83 -12.24
CA SER A 151 23.91 9.04 -11.67
C SER A 151 24.08 9.01 -10.16
N GLY A 152 23.54 7.98 -9.47
CA GLY A 152 23.63 7.83 -8.01
C GLY A 152 22.84 8.87 -7.19
N LYS A 153 21.95 9.62 -7.84
CA LYS A 153 21.12 10.63 -7.16
C LYS A 153 20.02 9.98 -6.33
N PRO A 154 19.54 10.64 -5.25
CA PRO A 154 18.50 10.09 -4.42
C PRO A 154 17.19 9.89 -5.20
N PRO A 155 16.36 8.90 -4.83
CA PRO A 155 15.12 8.56 -5.54
C PRO A 155 14.16 9.75 -5.73
N ARG A 156 14.13 10.66 -4.77
CA ARG A 156 13.27 11.86 -4.82
C ARG A 156 13.71 12.93 -5.83
N ALA A 157 14.93 12.85 -6.34
CA ALA A 157 15.45 13.80 -7.32
C ALA A 157 15.08 13.44 -8.76
N LEU A 158 14.32 12.33 -8.97
CA LEU A 158 13.75 11.94 -10.24
C LEU A 158 12.59 12.87 -10.62
#